data_003489973f7c10d4510be4004eae8847
#
_entry.id   003489973f7c10d4510be4004eae8847
#
_cell.length_a   1.000
_cell.length_b   1.000
_cell.length_c   1.000
_cell.angle_alpha   90.00
_cell.angle_beta   90.00
_cell.angle_gamma   90.00
#
_symmetry.space_group_name_H-M   'P 1'
#
loop_
_entity.id
_entity.type
_entity.pdbx_description
1 polymer ?
#
loop_
_entity_poly.entity_id
_entity_poly.type
_entity_poly.pdbx_seq_one_letter_code
_entity_poly.pdbx_strand_id
1 'polypeptide(L)'
;EPSKDEAALLEQLLGFGAATQAKKSAAAKPDQELALLQAIAEKPDDLTAYAVYSDFLAERGDERAEYINLNLALARGEKVKGKIDAWAKAHPAALFGPMKGLTRGNARTPPWDQHGLLYRAAVDSYSRLTKADGLETAKDLRWVTVRELYLPEYGDERELHPVAQAVLETAPLY
;
A
#
# COMPACT_ATOMS: atom_id res chain seq x y z
N GLU A 1 -25.37 41.94 -15.58
CA GLU A 1 -23.98 41.43 -15.59
C GLU A 1 -23.32 41.71 -14.25
N PRO A 2 -22.75 40.75 -13.56
CA PRO A 2 -22.09 40.98 -12.27
C PRO A 2 -20.92 41.96 -12.44
N SER A 3 -20.71 42.82 -11.46
CA SER A 3 -19.61 43.77 -11.49
C SER A 3 -18.27 43.03 -11.39
N LYS A 4 -17.19 43.68 -11.89
CA LYS A 4 -15.83 43.07 -11.84
C LYS A 4 -15.41 42.71 -10.39
N ASP A 5 -15.93 43.45 -9.42
CA ASP A 5 -15.63 43.21 -7.99
C ASP A 5 -16.38 41.97 -7.43
N GLU A 6 -17.60 41.69 -7.93
CA GLU A 6 -18.35 40.48 -7.55
C GLU A 6 -17.75 39.20 -8.17
N ALA A 7 -17.24 39.29 -9.38
CA ALA A 7 -16.55 38.16 -10.02
C ALA A 7 -15.24 37.80 -9.28
N ALA A 8 -14.47 38.81 -8.86
CA ALA A 8 -13.25 38.62 -8.09
C ALA A 8 -13.53 38.01 -6.69
N LEU A 9 -14.64 38.41 -6.05
CA LEU A 9 -15.05 37.86 -4.76
C LEU A 9 -15.50 36.42 -4.87
N LEU A 10 -16.19 36.05 -5.96
CA LEU A 10 -16.60 34.65 -6.26
C LEU A 10 -15.40 33.73 -6.55
N GLU A 11 -14.42 34.21 -7.30
CA GLU A 11 -13.17 33.43 -7.51
C GLU A 11 -12.39 33.19 -6.21
N GLN A 12 -12.36 34.21 -5.34
CA GLN A 12 -11.70 34.10 -4.04
C GLN A 12 -12.43 33.14 -3.11
N LEU A 13 -13.77 33.12 -3.10
CA LEU A 13 -14.58 32.18 -2.32
C LEU A 13 -14.46 30.74 -2.84
N LEU A 14 -14.43 30.52 -4.16
CA LEU A 14 -14.25 29.21 -4.78
C LEU A 14 -12.83 28.67 -4.57
N GLY A 15 -11.81 29.54 -4.62
CA GLY A 15 -10.42 29.17 -4.32
C GLY A 15 -10.21 28.78 -2.85
N PHE A 16 -10.87 29.44 -1.91
CA PHE A 16 -10.83 29.11 -0.48
C PHE A 16 -11.50 27.74 -0.19
N GLY A 17 -12.58 27.42 -0.88
CA GLY A 17 -13.29 26.15 -0.72
C GLY A 17 -12.42 24.95 -1.13
N ALA A 18 -11.73 25.03 -2.27
CA ALA A 18 -10.88 23.96 -2.77
C ALA A 18 -9.62 23.77 -1.90
N ALA A 19 -8.99 24.87 -1.45
CA ALA A 19 -7.81 24.80 -0.59
C ALA A 19 -8.14 24.28 0.82
N THR A 20 -9.34 24.54 1.32
CA THR A 20 -9.78 24.10 2.65
C THR A 20 -10.15 22.61 2.65
N GLN A 21 -10.73 22.08 1.56
CA GLN A 21 -11.00 20.66 1.41
C GLN A 21 -9.70 19.86 1.24
N ALA A 22 -8.75 20.32 0.45
CA ALA A 22 -7.45 19.67 0.30
C ALA A 22 -6.65 19.59 1.61
N LYS A 23 -6.72 20.62 2.46
CA LYS A 23 -6.07 20.61 3.78
C LYS A 23 -6.79 19.74 4.82
N LYS A 24 -8.11 19.52 4.69
CA LYS A 24 -8.87 18.71 5.65
C LYS A 24 -8.71 17.21 5.39
N SER A 25 -8.37 16.79 4.17
CA SER A 25 -8.12 15.38 3.84
C SER A 25 -6.75 14.87 4.30
N ALA A 26 -5.78 15.76 4.56
CA ALA A 26 -4.40 15.40 4.90
C ALA A 26 -4.16 14.96 6.36
N ALA A 27 -5.16 15.00 7.24
CA ALA A 27 -5.01 14.77 8.67
C ALA A 27 -5.85 13.60 9.20
N ALA A 28 -6.01 12.52 8.42
CA ALA A 28 -6.57 11.30 8.98
C ALA A 28 -5.48 10.55 9.75
N LYS A 29 -5.80 10.17 10.98
CA LYS A 29 -4.88 9.58 11.95
C LYS A 29 -4.30 8.26 11.43
N PRO A 30 -2.99 7.98 11.62
CA PRO A 30 -2.39 6.69 11.28
C PRO A 30 -3.15 5.50 11.90
N ASP A 31 -3.81 5.71 13.04
CA ASP A 31 -4.65 4.73 13.71
C ASP A 31 -5.84 4.24 12.86
N GLN A 32 -6.40 5.09 11.98
CA GLN A 32 -7.53 4.71 11.13
C GLN A 32 -7.10 3.80 9.99
N GLU A 33 -5.98 4.09 9.34
CA GLU A 33 -5.42 3.23 8.30
C GLU A 33 -5.06 1.86 8.85
N LEU A 34 -4.40 1.83 10.01
CA LEU A 34 -4.05 0.60 10.70
C LEU A 34 -5.30 -0.24 11.01
N ALA A 35 -6.36 0.35 11.54
CA ALA A 35 -7.59 -0.36 11.85
C ALA A 35 -8.26 -0.98 10.62
N LEU A 36 -8.24 -0.29 9.47
CA LEU A 36 -8.77 -0.82 8.22
C LEU A 36 -7.93 -2.00 7.70
N LEU A 37 -6.60 -1.89 7.76
CA LEU A 37 -5.70 -2.97 7.36
C LEU A 37 -5.83 -4.18 8.29
N GLN A 38 -6.00 -3.98 9.58
CA GLN A 38 -6.27 -5.06 10.54
C GLN A 38 -7.59 -5.78 10.25
N ALA A 39 -8.66 -5.05 9.92
CA ALA A 39 -9.92 -5.65 9.52
C ALA A 39 -9.79 -6.54 8.26
N ILE A 40 -8.98 -6.11 7.28
CA ILE A 40 -8.65 -6.92 6.11
C ILE A 40 -7.81 -8.14 6.52
N ALA A 41 -6.82 -7.94 7.38
CA ALA A 41 -5.98 -9.03 7.85
C ALA A 41 -6.78 -10.09 8.63
N GLU A 42 -7.80 -9.72 9.37
CA GLU A 42 -8.70 -10.66 10.06
C GLU A 42 -9.57 -11.46 9.09
N LYS A 43 -10.03 -10.84 7.99
CA LYS A 43 -10.94 -11.44 7.00
C LYS A 43 -10.45 -11.18 5.58
N PRO A 44 -9.39 -11.85 5.14
CA PRO A 44 -8.75 -11.56 3.84
C PRO A 44 -9.61 -11.87 2.62
N ASP A 45 -10.70 -12.62 2.77
CA ASP A 45 -11.65 -12.94 1.71
C ASP A 45 -12.84 -11.98 1.65
N ASP A 46 -12.96 -11.04 2.60
CA ASP A 46 -14.02 -10.04 2.62
C ASP A 46 -13.72 -8.86 1.70
N LEU A 47 -14.19 -8.93 0.47
CA LEU A 47 -14.02 -7.87 -0.53
C LEU A 47 -14.58 -6.52 -0.09
N THR A 48 -15.52 -6.49 0.86
CA THR A 48 -16.10 -5.24 1.38
C THR A 48 -15.06 -4.45 2.17
N ALA A 49 -14.23 -5.13 2.96
CA ALA A 49 -13.15 -4.47 3.72
C ALA A 49 -12.13 -3.79 2.78
N TYR A 50 -11.77 -4.45 1.67
CA TYR A 50 -10.90 -3.84 0.65
C TYR A 50 -11.56 -2.64 -0.04
N ALA A 51 -12.86 -2.69 -0.32
CA ALA A 51 -13.57 -1.56 -0.92
C ALA A 51 -13.55 -0.34 0.01
N VAL A 52 -13.85 -0.54 1.30
CA VAL A 52 -13.80 0.54 2.32
C VAL A 52 -12.38 1.12 2.43
N TYR A 53 -11.36 0.27 2.40
CA TYR A 53 -9.97 0.75 2.42
C TYR A 53 -9.60 1.50 1.13
N SER A 54 -10.07 1.04 -0.02
CA SER A 54 -9.87 1.75 -1.29
C SER A 54 -10.51 3.14 -1.28
N ASP A 55 -11.74 3.26 -0.77
CA ASP A 55 -12.42 4.56 -0.63
C ASP A 55 -11.65 5.50 0.30
N PHE A 56 -11.17 4.99 1.42
CA PHE A 56 -10.32 5.72 2.36
C PHE A 56 -9.02 6.25 1.71
N LEU A 57 -8.39 5.47 0.85
CA LEU A 57 -7.20 5.89 0.10
C LEU A 57 -7.56 6.93 -0.98
N ALA A 58 -8.68 6.73 -1.69
CA ALA A 58 -9.16 7.65 -2.73
C ALA A 58 -9.47 9.04 -2.17
N GLU A 59 -10.08 9.13 -1.00
CA GLU A 59 -10.35 10.41 -0.31
C GLU A 59 -9.07 11.20 0.00
N ARG A 60 -7.92 10.52 0.06
CA ARG A 60 -6.60 11.10 0.31
C ARG A 60 -5.79 11.36 -0.95
N GLY A 61 -6.33 10.99 -2.11
CA GLY A 61 -5.61 11.04 -3.37
C GLY A 61 -4.48 10.03 -3.49
N ASP A 62 -4.54 8.94 -2.72
CA ASP A 62 -3.54 7.86 -2.78
C ASP A 62 -3.81 6.98 -4.01
N GLU A 63 -2.85 6.90 -4.90
CA GLU A 63 -2.97 6.16 -6.15
C GLU A 63 -3.18 4.64 -5.98
N ARG A 64 -2.86 4.08 -4.80
CA ARG A 64 -3.13 2.67 -4.47
C ARG A 64 -4.62 2.32 -4.52
N ALA A 65 -5.51 3.30 -4.33
CA ALA A 65 -6.95 3.11 -4.45
C ALA A 65 -7.35 2.54 -5.82
N GLU A 66 -6.76 3.07 -6.90
CA GLU A 66 -7.03 2.58 -8.27
C GLU A 66 -6.61 1.11 -8.42
N TYR A 67 -5.44 0.75 -7.90
CA TYR A 67 -4.94 -0.62 -7.98
C TYR A 67 -5.84 -1.61 -7.25
N ILE A 68 -6.29 -1.28 -6.04
CA ILE A 68 -7.23 -2.09 -5.26
C ILE A 68 -8.55 -2.23 -6.02
N ASN A 69 -9.11 -1.14 -6.55
CA ASN A 69 -10.36 -1.17 -7.32
C ASN A 69 -10.28 -2.03 -8.58
N LEU A 70 -9.15 -2.00 -9.30
CA LEU A 70 -8.92 -2.90 -10.43
C LEU A 70 -8.89 -4.37 -10.00
N ASN A 71 -8.28 -4.68 -8.86
CA ASN A 71 -8.24 -6.05 -8.33
C ASN A 71 -9.62 -6.51 -7.84
N LEU A 72 -10.42 -5.63 -7.24
CA LEU A 72 -11.80 -5.93 -6.87
C LEU A 72 -12.69 -6.16 -8.11
N ALA A 73 -12.48 -5.40 -9.17
CA ALA A 73 -13.17 -5.62 -10.45
C ALA A 73 -12.80 -6.98 -11.06
N LEU A 74 -11.51 -7.36 -11.00
CA LEU A 74 -11.07 -8.70 -11.41
C LEU A 74 -11.73 -9.82 -10.58
N ALA A 75 -11.80 -9.64 -9.26
CA ALA A 75 -12.46 -10.60 -8.36
C ALA A 75 -13.95 -10.76 -8.65
N ARG A 76 -14.62 -9.73 -9.19
CA ARG A 76 -16.01 -9.77 -9.69
C ARG A 76 -16.15 -10.39 -11.08
N GLY A 77 -15.03 -10.83 -11.69
CA GLY A 77 -15.02 -11.48 -13.01
C GLY A 77 -14.85 -10.51 -14.20
N GLU A 78 -14.51 -9.25 -13.96
CA GLU A 78 -14.25 -8.27 -15.03
C GLU A 78 -12.91 -8.54 -15.73
N LYS A 79 -12.84 -8.26 -17.02
CA LYS A 79 -11.63 -8.48 -17.85
C LYS A 79 -10.65 -7.30 -17.74
N VAL A 80 -10.10 -7.07 -16.53
CA VAL A 80 -9.23 -5.91 -16.24
C VAL A 80 -7.75 -6.27 -16.02
N LYS A 81 -7.37 -7.54 -16.17
CA LYS A 81 -5.99 -8.00 -15.89
C LYS A 81 -4.91 -7.15 -16.59
N GLY A 82 -5.11 -6.80 -17.86
CA GLY A 82 -4.14 -5.96 -18.59
C GLY A 82 -4.00 -4.56 -18.00
N LYS A 83 -5.07 -4.00 -17.38
CA LYS A 83 -4.99 -2.71 -16.68
C LYS A 83 -4.22 -2.85 -15.37
N ILE A 84 -4.42 -3.94 -14.62
CA ILE A 84 -3.67 -4.25 -13.40
C ILE A 84 -2.18 -4.35 -13.69
N ASP A 85 -1.79 -5.13 -14.71
CA ASP A 85 -0.39 -5.33 -15.10
C ASP A 85 0.24 -3.99 -15.55
N ALA A 86 -0.49 -3.17 -16.30
CA ALA A 86 -0.03 -1.86 -16.74
C ALA A 86 0.15 -0.89 -15.57
N TRP A 87 -0.80 -0.86 -14.62
CA TRP A 87 -0.74 -0.02 -13.44
C TRP A 87 0.45 -0.41 -12.54
N ALA A 88 0.61 -1.68 -12.22
CA ALA A 88 1.71 -2.19 -11.39
C ALA A 88 3.09 -1.88 -11.98
N LYS A 89 3.21 -1.92 -13.32
CA LYS A 89 4.43 -1.55 -14.04
C LYS A 89 4.71 -0.05 -13.97
N ALA A 90 3.68 0.78 -14.03
CA ALA A 90 3.82 2.24 -13.99
C ALA A 90 4.10 2.77 -12.57
N HIS A 91 3.57 2.11 -11.52
CA HIS A 91 3.58 2.61 -10.13
C HIS A 91 4.27 1.65 -9.13
N PRO A 92 5.49 1.16 -9.40
CA PRO A 92 6.16 0.20 -8.50
C PRO A 92 6.47 0.80 -7.12
N ALA A 93 6.64 2.10 -7.02
CA ALA A 93 6.89 2.79 -5.76
C ALA A 93 5.63 2.84 -4.88
N ALA A 94 4.46 3.06 -5.47
CA ALA A 94 3.19 3.05 -4.75
C ALA A 94 2.86 1.65 -4.24
N LEU A 95 3.10 0.62 -5.06
CA LEU A 95 2.79 -0.76 -4.72
C LEU A 95 3.67 -1.29 -3.58
N PHE A 96 4.98 -1.11 -3.68
CA PHE A 96 5.94 -1.70 -2.74
C PHE A 96 6.47 -0.72 -1.69
N GLY A 97 6.41 0.59 -1.95
CA GLY A 97 6.96 1.60 -1.05
C GLY A 97 8.39 1.28 -0.61
N PRO A 98 8.70 1.38 0.70
CA PRO A 98 10.01 1.04 1.25
C PRO A 98 10.38 -0.44 1.06
N MET A 99 9.40 -1.32 0.83
CA MET A 99 9.61 -2.75 0.66
C MET A 99 10.14 -3.14 -0.74
N LYS A 100 10.26 -2.18 -1.68
CA LYS A 100 10.70 -2.43 -3.07
C LYS A 100 12.03 -3.17 -3.17
N GLY A 101 12.94 -2.97 -2.21
CA GLY A 101 14.24 -3.66 -2.16
C GLY A 101 14.18 -5.07 -1.56
N LEU A 102 13.10 -5.40 -0.85
CA LEU A 102 12.90 -6.68 -0.17
C LEU A 102 12.12 -7.68 -1.02
N THR A 103 11.23 -7.17 -1.87
CA THR A 103 10.29 -7.99 -2.65
C THR A 103 10.82 -8.30 -4.04
N ARG A 104 12.02 -8.85 -4.18
CA ARG A 104 12.42 -9.43 -5.47
C ARG A 104 11.68 -10.73 -5.67
N GLY A 105 10.53 -10.63 -6.37
CA GLY A 105 9.88 -11.78 -6.93
C GLY A 105 10.80 -12.45 -7.94
N ASN A 106 11.26 -13.66 -7.66
CA ASN A 106 11.63 -14.50 -8.76
C ASN A 106 10.33 -14.99 -9.42
N ALA A 107 10.33 -15.15 -10.73
CA ALA A 107 9.15 -15.47 -11.57
C ALA A 107 8.45 -16.81 -11.20
N ARG A 108 8.84 -17.47 -10.12
CA ARG A 108 8.32 -18.77 -9.68
C ARG A 108 7.35 -18.71 -8.50
N THR A 109 7.13 -17.55 -7.91
CA THR A 109 6.21 -17.36 -6.79
C THR A 109 5.11 -16.37 -7.16
N PRO A 110 3.93 -16.81 -7.58
CA PRO A 110 2.74 -16.00 -7.76
C PRO A 110 1.86 -16.03 -6.52
N PRO A 111 0.85 -15.19 -6.43
CA PRO A 111 0.87 -13.74 -6.52
C PRO A 111 1.33 -13.12 -5.19
N TRP A 112 2.02 -11.98 -5.26
CA TRP A 112 2.51 -11.24 -4.09
C TRP A 112 1.39 -10.51 -3.35
N ASP A 113 0.31 -10.23 -4.05
CA ASP A 113 -0.82 -9.48 -3.55
C ASP A 113 -2.11 -10.31 -3.53
N GLN A 114 -2.96 -9.97 -2.59
CA GLN A 114 -4.35 -10.38 -2.55
C GLN A 114 -5.20 -9.12 -2.67
N HIS A 115 -6.02 -9.06 -3.72
CA HIS A 115 -6.90 -7.93 -4.02
C HIS A 115 -6.19 -6.55 -3.99
N GLY A 116 -4.92 -6.50 -4.39
CA GLY A 116 -4.13 -5.28 -4.46
C GLY A 116 -3.37 -4.89 -3.19
N LEU A 117 -3.39 -5.71 -2.15
CA LEU A 117 -2.56 -5.55 -0.96
C LEU A 117 -1.52 -6.67 -0.85
N LEU A 118 -0.36 -6.37 -0.29
CA LEU A 118 0.69 -7.35 -0.11
C LEU A 118 0.21 -8.49 0.80
N TYR A 119 0.23 -9.70 0.28
CA TYR A 119 -0.11 -10.91 1.00
C TYR A 119 1.14 -11.74 1.34
N ARG A 120 2.12 -11.71 0.43
CA ARG A 120 3.39 -12.43 0.55
C ARG A 120 4.54 -11.45 0.43
N ALA A 121 5.57 -11.65 1.22
CA ALA A 121 6.84 -10.97 1.09
C ALA A 121 7.99 -11.97 1.12
N ALA A 122 9.09 -11.65 0.45
CA ALA A 122 10.32 -12.45 0.54
C ALA A 122 11.48 -11.50 0.80
N VAL A 123 12.33 -11.86 1.74
CA VAL A 123 13.62 -11.19 1.94
C VAL A 123 14.63 -11.87 1.04
N ASP A 124 15.17 -11.11 0.08
CA ASP A 124 16.21 -11.65 -0.82
C ASP A 124 17.52 -11.83 -0.03
N SER A 125 18.08 -13.04 -0.05
CA SER A 125 19.37 -13.35 0.58
C SER A 125 20.55 -12.56 0.01
N TYR A 126 20.39 -12.05 -1.22
CA TYR A 126 21.40 -11.22 -1.89
C TYR A 126 21.12 -9.71 -1.69
N SER A 127 20.15 -9.36 -0.86
CA SER A 127 19.87 -7.98 -0.55
C SER A 127 21.08 -7.34 0.14
N ARG A 128 21.52 -6.18 -0.38
CA ARG A 128 22.56 -5.37 0.26
C ARG A 128 22.00 -4.47 1.36
N LEU A 129 20.74 -4.66 1.72
CA LEU A 129 20.08 -3.86 2.74
C LEU A 129 20.68 -4.17 4.11
N THR A 130 20.84 -3.13 4.90
CA THR A 130 21.36 -3.22 6.27
C THR A 130 20.20 -3.48 7.26
N LYS A 131 20.54 -3.76 8.53
CA LYS A 131 19.55 -3.84 9.60
C LYS A 131 18.77 -2.53 9.76
N ALA A 132 19.41 -1.38 9.54
CA ALA A 132 18.77 -0.07 9.60
C ALA A 132 17.70 0.09 8.51
N ASP A 133 18.00 -0.34 7.29
CA ASP A 133 17.02 -0.35 6.19
C ASP A 133 15.83 -1.25 6.53
N GLY A 134 16.08 -2.40 7.16
CA GLY A 134 15.05 -3.32 7.64
C GLY A 134 14.14 -2.70 8.69
N LEU A 135 14.71 -1.97 9.66
CA LEU A 135 13.94 -1.27 10.68
C LEU A 135 13.04 -0.17 10.11
N GLU A 136 13.53 0.60 9.14
CA GLU A 136 12.71 1.61 8.46
C GLU A 136 11.57 0.96 7.67
N THR A 137 11.87 -0.11 6.94
CA THR A 137 10.87 -0.87 6.18
C THR A 137 9.83 -1.50 7.10
N ALA A 138 10.24 -2.03 8.25
CA ALA A 138 9.36 -2.72 9.19
C ALA A 138 8.29 -1.81 9.82
N LYS A 139 8.45 -0.49 9.77
CA LYS A 139 7.45 0.49 10.21
C LYS A 139 6.31 0.71 9.21
N ASP A 140 6.45 0.20 7.98
CA ASP A 140 5.43 0.41 6.94
C ASP A 140 4.18 -0.43 7.23
N LEU A 141 3.02 0.20 7.16
CA LEU A 141 1.73 -0.45 7.44
C LEU A 141 1.37 -1.57 6.44
N ARG A 142 2.03 -1.65 5.28
CA ARG A 142 1.83 -2.75 4.31
C ARG A 142 2.15 -4.12 4.90
N TRP A 143 2.97 -4.18 5.95
CA TRP A 143 3.26 -5.42 6.66
C TRP A 143 2.05 -6.03 7.36
N VAL A 144 1.05 -5.23 7.73
CA VAL A 144 -0.17 -5.69 8.42
C VAL A 144 -0.91 -6.76 7.62
N THR A 145 -0.88 -6.69 6.29
CA THR A 145 -1.58 -7.63 5.41
C THR A 145 -0.70 -8.79 4.94
N VAL A 146 0.59 -8.79 5.28
CA VAL A 146 1.51 -9.90 4.92
C VAL A 146 1.22 -11.13 5.79
N ARG A 147 0.86 -12.23 5.14
CA ARG A 147 0.56 -13.53 5.77
C ARG A 147 1.68 -14.56 5.58
N GLU A 148 2.41 -14.42 4.50
CA GLU A 148 3.47 -15.35 4.16
C GLU A 148 4.77 -14.58 3.99
N LEU A 149 5.74 -14.88 4.85
CA LEU A 149 7.08 -14.33 4.77
C LEU A 149 8.05 -15.43 4.40
N TYR A 150 8.64 -15.32 3.21
CA TYR A 150 9.68 -16.21 2.76
C TYR A 150 11.04 -15.71 3.23
N LEU A 151 11.70 -16.52 4.04
CA LEU A 151 13.05 -16.26 4.50
C LEU A 151 13.97 -17.25 3.78
N PRO A 152 14.86 -16.79 2.90
CA PRO A 152 15.83 -17.67 2.27
C PRO A 152 16.78 -18.24 3.33
N GLU A 153 17.09 -19.50 3.21
CA GLU A 153 18.13 -20.13 4.02
C GLU A 153 19.47 -19.45 3.74
N TYR A 154 20.06 -18.90 4.78
CA TYR A 154 21.38 -18.29 4.73
C TYR A 154 22.41 -19.34 5.12
N GLY A 155 23.15 -19.89 4.14
CA GLY A 155 24.33 -20.72 4.35
C GLY A 155 24.25 -21.77 5.46
N ASP A 156 25.40 -22.34 5.85
CA ASP A 156 25.51 -23.30 6.96
C ASP A 156 25.34 -22.66 8.36
N GLU A 157 25.38 -21.35 8.46
CA GLU A 157 25.19 -20.61 9.71
C GLU A 157 23.73 -20.17 9.75
N ARG A 158 22.93 -20.77 10.59
CA ARG A 158 21.49 -20.60 10.83
C ARG A 158 21.08 -19.17 11.27
N GLU A 159 21.77 -18.14 10.81
CA GLU A 159 21.45 -16.76 11.13
C GLU A 159 20.48 -16.17 10.12
N LEU A 160 19.40 -15.59 10.61
CA LEU A 160 18.47 -14.82 9.78
C LEU A 160 19.16 -13.59 9.20
N HIS A 161 18.86 -13.27 7.95
CA HIS A 161 19.30 -12.01 7.36
C HIS A 161 18.89 -10.84 8.28
N PRO A 162 19.76 -9.85 8.55
CA PRO A 162 19.50 -8.76 9.49
C PRO A 162 18.19 -8.01 9.23
N VAL A 163 17.81 -7.88 7.95
CA VAL A 163 16.52 -7.28 7.55
C VAL A 163 15.35 -8.17 7.97
N ALA A 164 15.46 -9.50 7.75
CA ALA A 164 14.42 -10.44 8.14
C ALA A 164 14.20 -10.43 9.64
N GLN A 165 15.28 -10.39 10.41
CA GLN A 165 15.22 -10.27 11.85
C GLN A 165 14.54 -8.98 12.29
N ALA A 166 14.92 -7.83 11.69
CA ALA A 166 14.31 -6.54 12.00
C ALA A 166 12.80 -6.53 11.70
N VAL A 167 12.39 -7.12 10.58
CA VAL A 167 10.97 -7.25 10.19
C VAL A 167 10.21 -8.11 11.19
N LEU A 168 10.72 -9.28 11.55
CA LEU A 168 10.07 -10.18 12.51
C LEU A 168 9.95 -9.58 13.92
N GLU A 169 10.92 -8.75 14.32
CA GLU A 169 10.93 -8.12 15.65
C GLU A 169 10.02 -6.90 15.75
N THR A 170 9.79 -6.18 14.63
CA THR A 170 9.21 -4.83 14.68
C THR A 170 8.03 -4.58 13.75
N ALA A 171 7.86 -5.38 12.69
CA ALA A 171 6.76 -5.17 11.76
C ALA A 171 5.40 -5.50 12.42
N PRO A 172 4.33 -4.76 12.08
CA PRO A 172 3.00 -5.03 12.57
C PRO A 172 2.39 -6.25 11.86
N LEU A 173 3.03 -7.41 11.98
CA LEU A 173 2.53 -8.68 11.42
C LEU A 173 1.30 -9.14 12.20
N TYR A 174 0.33 -9.70 11.48
CA TYR A 174 -0.93 -10.16 12.07
C TYR A 174 -1.03 -11.69 12.13
#